data_9fcc79ae78ffdf6d83d7af0ee14acd68
#
_entry.id   9fcc79ae78ffdf6d83d7af0ee14acd68
#
_cell.length_a   1.000
_cell.length_b   1.000
_cell.length_c   1.000
_cell.angle_alpha   90.00
_cell.angle_beta   90.00
_cell.angle_gamma   90.00
#
_symmetry.space_group_name_H-M   'P 1'
#
loop_
_entity.id
_entity.type
_entity.pdbx_description
1 polymer ?
#
loop_
_entity_poly.entity_id
_entity_poly.type
_entity_poly.pdbx_seq_one_letter_code
_entity_poly.pdbx_strand_id
1 'polypeptide(L)'
;MRFGLVFFLAALAWPAQAELWAYVDGAGTAHLADRQLSGAYNLVLGAPDPSKGRVPGKQDGSRHLLTWLEIAPEVKAVQPYLREAAAKSGVDMALLKAVIAVESGYKSAAVSPRGAIGLMQITPDAAARYATLLERLQPAEKRLLDPRTNVLTGARMLADLIKRFGRIDAALAAWNAGEGAVRRAGGVVPPIDETQAHVHLVLELYWTLLQNGMHATAQHLTIHSDKP
;
A
#
# COMPACT_ATOMS: atom_id res chain seq x y z
N MET A 1 -24.19 53.83 33.79
CA MET A 1 -23.26 53.31 32.81
C MET A 1 -22.87 51.85 33.22
N ARG A 2 -23.45 50.87 32.53
CA ARG A 2 -23.15 49.45 32.78
C ARG A 2 -22.26 48.97 31.65
N PHE A 3 -20.99 48.66 31.95
CA PHE A 3 -20.06 48.02 31.01
C PHE A 3 -20.33 46.52 31.01
N GLY A 4 -20.82 45.99 29.89
CA GLY A 4 -20.94 44.57 29.62
C GLY A 4 -19.60 44.02 29.13
N LEU A 5 -19.03 43.07 29.87
CA LEU A 5 -17.83 42.34 29.53
C LEU A 5 -18.22 41.21 28.56
N VAL A 6 -17.86 41.35 27.29
CA VAL A 6 -18.03 40.26 26.27
C VAL A 6 -16.85 39.32 26.37
N PHE A 7 -17.09 38.11 26.87
CA PHE A 7 -16.11 37.02 26.80
C PHE A 7 -16.10 36.44 25.40
N PHE A 8 -15.01 36.64 24.65
CA PHE A 8 -14.69 35.91 23.45
C PHE A 8 -14.18 34.51 23.83
N LEU A 9 -15.00 33.48 23.71
CA LEU A 9 -14.54 32.09 23.71
C LEU A 9 -13.84 31.83 22.38
N ALA A 10 -12.50 31.87 22.38
CA ALA A 10 -11.69 31.32 21.28
C ALA A 10 -11.80 29.78 21.35
N ALA A 11 -12.61 29.21 20.48
CA ALA A 11 -12.62 27.77 20.26
C ALA A 11 -11.25 27.39 19.62
N LEU A 12 -10.39 26.79 20.43
CA LEU A 12 -9.19 26.10 19.93
C LEU A 12 -9.64 24.89 19.11
N ALA A 13 -9.73 25.05 17.79
CA ALA A 13 -9.89 23.94 16.88
C ALA A 13 -8.58 23.15 16.88
N TRP A 14 -8.52 22.04 17.59
CA TRP A 14 -7.48 21.04 17.40
C TRP A 14 -7.62 20.48 15.98
N PRO A 15 -6.50 20.33 15.24
CA PRO A 15 -6.56 19.67 13.95
C PRO A 15 -7.03 18.22 14.19
N ALA A 16 -8.21 17.90 13.72
CA ALA A 16 -8.69 16.52 13.67
C ALA A 16 -7.74 15.76 12.74
N GLN A 17 -6.89 14.92 13.29
CA GLN A 17 -6.10 13.97 12.52
C GLN A 17 -7.08 12.92 11.99
N ALA A 18 -7.52 13.08 10.76
CA ALA A 18 -8.41 12.11 10.13
C ALA A 18 -7.57 10.91 9.69
N GLU A 19 -7.76 9.79 10.37
CA GLU A 19 -7.31 8.49 9.90
C GLU A 19 -8.39 7.90 8.98
N LEU A 20 -7.99 7.28 7.88
CA LEU A 20 -8.91 6.55 7.02
C LEU A 20 -8.56 5.06 7.09
N TRP A 21 -9.52 4.30 7.57
CA TRP A 21 -9.47 2.86 7.66
C TRP A 21 -10.38 2.24 6.61
N ALA A 22 -9.91 1.19 5.92
CA ALA A 22 -10.72 0.54 4.90
C ALA A 22 -10.48 -0.97 4.83
N TYR A 23 -11.46 -1.71 4.33
CA TYR A 23 -11.32 -3.05 3.80
C TYR A 23 -12.30 -3.29 2.66
N VAL A 24 -12.03 -4.30 1.84
CA VAL A 24 -12.97 -4.76 0.80
C VAL A 24 -13.42 -6.15 1.20
N ASP A 25 -14.74 -6.38 1.27
CA ASP A 25 -15.32 -7.68 1.60
C ASP A 25 -15.29 -8.65 0.40
N GLY A 26 -15.66 -9.92 0.66
CA GLY A 26 -15.70 -10.96 -0.37
C GLY A 26 -16.69 -10.73 -1.51
N ALA A 27 -17.61 -9.77 -1.36
CA ALA A 27 -18.57 -9.35 -2.38
C ALA A 27 -18.07 -8.17 -3.22
N GLY A 28 -16.86 -7.63 -2.92
CA GLY A 28 -16.28 -6.47 -3.60
C GLY A 28 -16.80 -5.13 -3.07
N THR A 29 -17.45 -5.09 -1.89
CA THR A 29 -17.90 -3.85 -1.24
C THR A 29 -16.76 -3.25 -0.46
N ALA A 30 -16.45 -1.98 -0.71
CA ALA A 30 -15.47 -1.22 0.07
C ALA A 30 -16.14 -0.61 1.30
N HIS A 31 -15.55 -0.87 2.46
CA HIS A 31 -15.96 -0.31 3.75
C HIS A 31 -14.92 0.70 4.19
N LEU A 32 -15.37 1.93 4.49
CA LEU A 32 -14.53 3.04 4.94
C LEU A 32 -14.96 3.45 6.35
N ALA A 33 -13.97 3.80 7.18
CA ALA A 33 -14.19 4.30 8.52
C ALA A 33 -13.09 5.30 8.91
N ASP A 34 -13.43 6.19 9.85
CA ASP A 34 -12.50 7.15 10.46
C ASP A 34 -11.62 6.52 11.56
N ARG A 35 -11.88 5.25 11.90
CA ARG A 35 -11.15 4.45 12.87
C ARG A 35 -11.24 2.96 12.54
N GLN A 36 -10.42 2.15 13.18
CA GLN A 36 -10.50 0.69 13.06
C GLN A 36 -11.76 0.16 13.77
N LEU A 37 -12.78 -0.24 13.00
CA LEU A 37 -14.03 -0.80 13.54
C LEU A 37 -13.94 -2.31 13.81
N SER A 38 -13.06 -3.01 13.10
CA SER A 38 -12.79 -4.45 13.30
C SER A 38 -11.39 -4.81 12.80
N GLY A 39 -10.94 -6.05 13.06
CA GLY A 39 -9.66 -6.55 12.57
C GLY A 39 -9.55 -6.66 11.04
N ALA A 40 -10.65 -6.54 10.30
CA ALA A 40 -10.63 -6.49 8.84
C ALA A 40 -10.21 -5.12 8.29
N TYR A 41 -10.39 -4.03 9.05
CA TYR A 41 -10.03 -2.69 8.63
C TYR A 41 -8.52 -2.47 8.71
N ASN A 42 -7.95 -2.00 7.63
CA ASN A 42 -6.54 -1.60 7.52
C ASN A 42 -6.44 -0.09 7.41
N LEU A 43 -5.42 0.51 8.04
CA LEU A 43 -5.16 1.94 7.90
C LEU A 43 -4.67 2.22 6.48
N VAL A 44 -5.43 3.02 5.74
CA VAL A 44 -5.15 3.39 4.35
C VAL A 44 -4.49 4.77 4.26
N LEU A 45 -4.94 5.70 5.09
CA LEU A 45 -4.36 7.04 5.23
C LEU A 45 -4.20 7.37 6.71
N GLY A 46 -2.96 7.63 7.13
CA GLY A 46 -2.67 8.34 8.37
C GLY A 46 -2.79 9.85 8.14
N ALA A 47 -2.84 10.63 9.23
CA ALA A 47 -2.97 12.08 9.15
C ALA A 47 -1.98 12.68 8.13
N PRO A 48 -2.45 13.46 7.15
CA PRO A 48 -1.56 14.15 6.25
C PRO A 48 -0.72 15.14 7.03
N ASP A 49 0.60 15.11 6.84
CA ASP A 49 1.48 16.17 7.34
C ASP A 49 1.08 17.48 6.63
N PRO A 50 0.50 18.45 7.34
CA PRO A 50 0.06 19.71 6.74
C PRO A 50 1.21 20.56 6.19
N SER A 51 2.47 20.20 6.47
CA SER A 51 3.67 20.91 6.00
C SER A 51 4.08 20.52 4.57
N LYS A 52 3.58 19.39 4.04
CA LYS A 52 3.89 18.94 2.65
C LYS A 52 2.77 19.39 1.72
N GLY A 53 2.90 20.60 1.21
CA GLY A 53 1.95 21.24 0.30
C GLY A 53 1.56 20.34 -0.88
N ARG A 54 0.27 20.32 -1.17
CA ARG A 54 -0.32 19.71 -2.36
C ARG A 54 0.30 20.38 -3.59
N VAL A 55 1.01 19.62 -4.42
CA VAL A 55 1.58 20.16 -5.67
C VAL A 55 0.43 20.38 -6.66
N PRO A 56 0.12 21.64 -7.05
CA PRO A 56 -0.90 21.91 -8.05
C PRO A 56 -0.46 21.34 -9.41
N GLY A 57 -1.33 20.61 -10.10
CA GLY A 57 -1.11 20.10 -11.45
C GLY A 57 -0.98 18.58 -11.61
N LYS A 58 -1.06 17.79 -10.55
CA LYS A 58 -0.85 16.33 -10.58
C LYS A 58 -2.09 15.48 -10.97
N GLN A 59 -3.22 16.11 -11.33
CA GLN A 59 -4.46 15.38 -11.66
C GLN A 59 -4.40 14.64 -13.02
N ASP A 60 -3.62 15.13 -13.98
CA ASP A 60 -3.56 14.49 -15.31
C ASP A 60 -2.63 13.27 -15.33
N GLY A 61 -1.56 13.26 -14.53
CA GLY A 61 -0.64 12.12 -14.42
C GLY A 61 -1.28 10.86 -13.84
N SER A 62 -2.23 11.01 -12.92
CA SER A 62 -2.92 9.89 -12.28
C SER A 62 -3.81 9.13 -13.28
N ARG A 63 -4.54 9.84 -14.14
CA ARG A 63 -5.41 9.21 -15.14
C ARG A 63 -4.63 8.42 -16.17
N HIS A 64 -3.51 8.94 -16.67
CA HIS A 64 -2.65 8.23 -17.62
C HIS A 64 -2.06 6.96 -17.00
N LEU A 65 -1.61 7.03 -15.75
CA LEU A 65 -1.09 5.88 -15.02
C LEU A 65 -2.17 4.81 -14.82
N LEU A 66 -3.39 5.21 -14.43
CA LEU A 66 -4.50 4.28 -14.26
C LEU A 66 -4.91 3.62 -15.56
N THR A 67 -5.04 4.39 -16.65
CA THR A 67 -5.32 3.85 -17.97
C THR A 67 -4.23 2.87 -18.39
N TRP A 68 -2.95 3.21 -18.18
CA TRP A 68 -1.85 2.30 -18.47
C TRP A 68 -1.94 1.00 -17.64
N LEU A 69 -2.26 1.07 -16.34
CA LEU A 69 -2.46 -0.10 -15.47
C LEU A 69 -3.65 -0.99 -15.88
N GLU A 70 -4.57 -0.47 -16.68
CA GLU A 70 -5.71 -1.23 -17.19
C GLU A 70 -5.43 -1.89 -18.53
N ILE A 71 -4.72 -1.20 -19.45
CA ILE A 71 -4.62 -1.62 -20.84
C ILE A 71 -3.26 -2.17 -21.24
N ALA A 72 -2.18 -1.83 -20.53
CA ALA A 72 -0.81 -2.19 -20.91
C ALA A 72 -0.62 -3.72 -20.96
N PRO A 73 0.00 -4.23 -22.05
CA PRO A 73 0.20 -5.67 -22.24
C PRO A 73 1.01 -6.30 -21.09
N GLU A 74 2.03 -5.63 -20.59
CA GLU A 74 2.86 -6.07 -19.48
C GLU A 74 2.08 -6.21 -18.18
N VAL A 75 1.13 -5.33 -17.91
CA VAL A 75 0.23 -5.41 -16.75
C VAL A 75 -0.75 -6.57 -16.92
N LYS A 76 -1.35 -6.70 -18.10
CA LYS A 76 -2.27 -7.80 -18.42
C LYS A 76 -1.60 -9.17 -18.29
N ALA A 77 -0.35 -9.30 -18.73
CA ALA A 77 0.43 -10.54 -18.61
C ALA A 77 0.63 -10.98 -17.15
N VAL A 78 0.69 -10.05 -16.21
CA VAL A 78 0.90 -10.32 -14.78
C VAL A 78 -0.42 -10.57 -14.02
N GLN A 79 -1.56 -10.19 -14.58
CA GLN A 79 -2.89 -10.32 -13.95
C GLN A 79 -3.21 -11.72 -13.38
N PRO A 80 -2.94 -12.84 -14.11
CA PRO A 80 -3.19 -14.18 -13.57
C PRO A 80 -2.39 -14.45 -12.28
N TYR A 81 -1.14 -14.00 -12.24
CA TYR A 81 -0.24 -14.19 -11.09
C TYR A 81 -0.67 -13.33 -9.90
N LEU A 82 -1.16 -12.11 -10.15
CA LEU A 82 -1.74 -11.24 -9.13
C LEU A 82 -2.97 -11.86 -8.47
N ARG A 83 -3.90 -12.42 -9.27
CA ARG A 83 -5.07 -13.12 -8.72
C ARG A 83 -4.69 -14.32 -7.89
N GLU A 84 -3.74 -15.14 -8.37
CA GLU A 84 -3.24 -16.30 -7.63
C GLU A 84 -2.56 -15.88 -6.33
N ALA A 85 -1.73 -14.84 -6.37
CA ALA A 85 -1.01 -14.32 -5.23
C ALA A 85 -1.96 -13.75 -4.16
N ALA A 86 -2.93 -12.94 -4.57
CA ALA A 86 -3.94 -12.40 -3.66
C ALA A 86 -4.76 -13.51 -2.99
N ALA A 87 -5.24 -14.49 -3.76
CA ALA A 87 -5.99 -15.62 -3.21
C ALA A 87 -5.19 -16.46 -2.21
N LYS A 88 -3.87 -16.64 -2.44
CA LYS A 88 -3.01 -17.47 -1.57
C LYS A 88 -2.47 -16.73 -0.34
N SER A 89 -2.21 -15.43 -0.46
CA SER A 89 -1.58 -14.64 0.60
C SER A 89 -2.57 -13.86 1.45
N GLY A 90 -3.79 -13.61 0.94
CA GLY A 90 -4.76 -12.68 1.53
C GLY A 90 -4.41 -11.20 1.36
N VAL A 91 -3.35 -10.88 0.62
CA VAL A 91 -3.00 -9.48 0.30
C VAL A 91 -3.89 -8.99 -0.81
N ASP A 92 -4.45 -7.79 -0.65
CA ASP A 92 -5.29 -7.17 -1.66
C ASP A 92 -4.57 -7.04 -3.00
N MET A 93 -5.26 -7.40 -4.10
CA MET A 93 -4.70 -7.39 -5.45
C MET A 93 -4.31 -5.97 -5.89
N ALA A 94 -5.07 -4.93 -5.48
CA ALA A 94 -4.74 -3.55 -5.80
C ALA A 94 -3.47 -3.09 -5.06
N LEU A 95 -3.23 -3.58 -3.83
CA LEU A 95 -1.97 -3.33 -3.13
C LEU A 95 -0.79 -4.00 -3.83
N LEU A 96 -0.93 -5.25 -4.27
CA LEU A 96 0.12 -5.92 -5.06
C LEU A 96 0.41 -5.18 -6.37
N LYS A 97 -0.63 -4.71 -7.07
CA LYS A 97 -0.48 -3.87 -8.27
C LYS A 97 0.30 -2.59 -7.99
N ALA A 98 -0.04 -1.90 -6.90
CA ALA A 98 0.62 -0.66 -6.52
C ALA A 98 2.11 -0.89 -6.20
N VAL A 99 2.43 -1.95 -5.45
CA VAL A 99 3.82 -2.31 -5.15
C VAL A 99 4.59 -2.59 -6.44
N ILE A 100 4.09 -3.44 -7.35
CA ILE A 100 4.78 -3.76 -8.61
C ILE A 100 5.00 -2.50 -9.47
N ALA A 101 4.02 -1.61 -9.52
CA ALA A 101 4.13 -0.37 -10.28
C ALA A 101 5.25 0.52 -9.75
N VAL A 102 5.38 0.64 -8.43
CA VAL A 102 6.41 1.47 -7.79
C VAL A 102 7.79 0.80 -7.86
N GLU A 103 7.86 -0.52 -7.67
CA GLU A 103 9.13 -1.27 -7.61
C GLU A 103 9.80 -1.41 -8.98
N SER A 104 9.07 -1.78 -10.02
CA SER A 104 9.65 -2.11 -11.32
C SER A 104 8.97 -1.45 -12.52
N GLY A 105 7.82 -0.80 -12.33
CA GLY A 105 6.96 -0.39 -13.44
C GLY A 105 6.58 -1.58 -14.33
N TYR A 106 6.32 -2.74 -13.72
CA TYR A 106 6.00 -4.02 -14.40
C TYR A 106 7.11 -4.58 -15.28
N LYS A 107 8.37 -4.18 -15.10
CA LYS A 107 9.52 -4.74 -15.80
C LYS A 107 9.95 -6.06 -15.13
N SER A 108 9.57 -7.20 -15.71
CA SER A 108 9.82 -8.52 -15.11
C SER A 108 11.30 -8.89 -15.00
N ALA A 109 12.16 -8.35 -15.85
CA ALA A 109 13.60 -8.58 -15.85
C ALA A 109 14.39 -7.47 -15.14
N ALA A 110 13.74 -6.59 -14.38
CA ALA A 110 14.42 -5.50 -13.68
C ALA A 110 15.41 -6.06 -12.63
N VAL A 111 16.61 -5.51 -12.60
CA VAL A 111 17.61 -5.79 -11.57
C VAL A 111 18.16 -4.46 -11.07
N SER A 112 18.05 -4.23 -9.76
CA SER A 112 18.56 -2.99 -9.16
C SER A 112 20.06 -3.06 -8.88
N PRO A 113 20.74 -1.92 -8.67
CA PRO A 113 22.15 -1.89 -8.24
C PRO A 113 22.41 -2.62 -6.91
N ARG A 114 21.37 -2.75 -6.07
CA ARG A 114 21.43 -3.47 -4.79
C ARG A 114 21.10 -4.96 -4.93
N GLY A 115 20.94 -5.47 -6.17
CA GLY A 115 20.65 -6.88 -6.45
C GLY A 115 19.20 -7.30 -6.22
N ALA A 116 18.26 -6.37 -6.11
CA ALA A 116 16.83 -6.67 -6.09
C ALA A 116 16.35 -7.03 -7.50
N ILE A 117 15.48 -8.05 -7.64
CA ILE A 117 15.16 -8.70 -8.90
C ILE A 117 13.65 -8.72 -9.16
N GLY A 118 13.26 -8.45 -10.39
CA GLY A 118 11.97 -8.74 -10.98
C GLY A 118 10.87 -7.74 -10.61
N LEU A 119 9.63 -8.16 -10.81
CA LEU A 119 8.43 -7.32 -10.68
C LEU A 119 8.32 -6.62 -9.33
N MET A 120 8.59 -7.35 -8.25
CA MET A 120 8.46 -6.84 -6.89
C MET A 120 9.82 -6.52 -6.24
N GLN A 121 10.91 -6.43 -7.04
CA GLN A 121 12.24 -6.06 -6.57
C GLN A 121 12.67 -6.76 -5.27
N ILE A 122 12.68 -8.10 -5.31
CA ILE A 122 13.01 -8.93 -4.16
C ILE A 122 14.49 -9.28 -4.20
N THR A 123 15.20 -9.10 -3.09
CA THR A 123 16.59 -9.55 -2.99
C THR A 123 16.67 -11.08 -2.83
N PRO A 124 17.74 -11.75 -3.32
CA PRO A 124 17.92 -13.19 -3.14
C PRO A 124 17.82 -13.65 -1.68
N ASP A 125 18.37 -12.90 -0.75
CA ASP A 125 18.33 -13.21 0.69
C ASP A 125 16.92 -13.14 1.24
N ALA A 126 16.13 -12.13 0.85
CA ALA A 126 14.72 -12.06 1.23
C ALA A 126 13.94 -13.22 0.63
N ALA A 127 14.15 -13.52 -0.65
CA ALA A 127 13.50 -14.62 -1.34
C ALA A 127 13.80 -15.99 -0.71
N ALA A 128 15.00 -16.22 -0.19
CA ALA A 128 15.37 -17.46 0.46
C ALA A 128 14.50 -17.77 1.69
N ARG A 129 14.10 -16.74 2.44
CA ARG A 129 13.23 -16.88 3.63
C ARG A 129 11.81 -17.28 3.28
N TYR A 130 11.30 -16.85 2.14
CA TYR A 130 9.90 -17.04 1.70
C TYR A 130 9.75 -18.11 0.60
N ALA A 131 10.84 -18.81 0.26
CA ALA A 131 10.81 -19.87 -0.73
C ALA A 131 10.12 -21.14 -0.21
N THR A 132 9.29 -21.73 -1.04
CA THR A 132 8.79 -23.11 -0.84
C THR A 132 9.92 -24.12 -1.00
N LEU A 133 9.69 -25.37 -0.55
CA LEU A 133 10.69 -26.45 -0.69
C LEU A 133 11.11 -26.66 -2.16
N LEU A 134 10.16 -26.62 -3.09
CA LEU A 134 10.44 -26.78 -4.52
C LEU A 134 11.20 -25.58 -5.09
N GLU A 135 10.88 -24.38 -4.66
CA GLU A 135 11.56 -23.17 -5.11
C GLU A 135 13.03 -23.13 -4.65
N ARG A 136 13.37 -23.78 -3.54
CA ARG A 136 14.76 -23.89 -3.04
C ARG A 136 15.66 -24.78 -3.89
N LEU A 137 15.10 -25.57 -4.80
CA LEU A 137 15.88 -26.39 -5.75
C LEU A 137 16.56 -25.57 -6.83
N GLN A 138 16.21 -24.29 -6.97
CA GLN A 138 16.82 -23.38 -7.93
C GLN A 138 17.44 -22.16 -7.22
N PRO A 139 18.53 -21.61 -7.77
CA PRO A 139 19.09 -20.35 -7.26
C PRO A 139 18.03 -19.25 -7.23
N ALA A 140 18.06 -18.42 -6.17
CA ALA A 140 17.07 -17.36 -5.97
C ALA A 140 17.09 -16.35 -7.14
N GLU A 141 18.26 -16.01 -7.64
CA GLU A 141 18.44 -15.09 -8.75
C GLU A 141 17.70 -15.56 -10.01
N LYS A 142 17.80 -16.86 -10.32
CA LYS A 142 17.15 -17.44 -11.51
C LYS A 142 15.63 -17.48 -11.36
N ARG A 143 15.13 -17.95 -10.20
CA ARG A 143 13.69 -18.08 -9.99
C ARG A 143 12.95 -16.76 -9.84
N LEU A 144 13.65 -15.70 -9.35
CA LEU A 144 13.06 -14.36 -9.21
C LEU A 144 12.89 -13.64 -10.56
N LEU A 145 13.53 -14.10 -11.62
CA LEU A 145 13.29 -13.63 -13.00
C LEU A 145 11.99 -14.23 -13.59
N ASP A 146 11.46 -15.31 -13.01
CA ASP A 146 10.14 -15.83 -13.38
C ASP A 146 9.04 -14.95 -12.77
N PRO A 147 8.17 -14.31 -13.57
CA PRO A 147 7.18 -13.35 -13.09
C PRO A 147 6.22 -13.93 -12.08
N ARG A 148 5.77 -15.19 -12.28
CA ARG A 148 4.84 -15.85 -11.36
C ARG A 148 5.51 -16.10 -10.00
N THR A 149 6.69 -16.68 -10.00
CA THR A 149 7.46 -16.95 -8.78
C THR A 149 7.78 -15.67 -8.02
N ASN A 150 8.15 -14.61 -8.73
CA ASN A 150 8.44 -13.31 -8.14
C ASN A 150 7.21 -12.74 -7.41
N VAL A 151 6.06 -12.67 -8.08
CA VAL A 151 4.81 -12.14 -7.49
C VAL A 151 4.33 -12.98 -6.31
N LEU A 152 4.36 -14.31 -6.42
CA LEU A 152 3.96 -15.19 -5.31
C LEU A 152 4.90 -15.08 -4.11
N THR A 153 6.20 -14.96 -4.33
CA THR A 153 7.18 -14.78 -3.25
C THR A 153 7.01 -13.43 -2.57
N GLY A 154 6.85 -12.38 -3.36
CA GLY A 154 6.61 -11.04 -2.82
C GLY A 154 5.30 -10.92 -2.03
N ALA A 155 4.24 -11.53 -2.53
CA ALA A 155 2.96 -11.55 -1.81
C ALA A 155 3.05 -12.28 -0.45
N ARG A 156 3.77 -13.41 -0.38
CA ARG A 156 4.05 -14.11 0.91
C ARG A 156 4.84 -13.21 1.87
N MET A 157 5.87 -12.53 1.36
CA MET A 157 6.68 -11.61 2.16
C MET A 157 5.83 -10.43 2.66
N LEU A 158 5.05 -9.80 1.79
CA LEU A 158 4.22 -8.65 2.16
C LEU A 158 3.14 -9.04 3.18
N ALA A 159 2.49 -10.20 3.00
CA ALA A 159 1.52 -10.73 3.96
C ALA A 159 2.13 -10.94 5.36
N ASP A 160 3.35 -11.50 5.42
CA ASP A 160 4.07 -11.69 6.67
C ASP A 160 4.43 -10.36 7.34
N LEU A 161 4.89 -9.38 6.56
CA LEU A 161 5.17 -8.03 7.07
C LEU A 161 3.92 -7.34 7.59
N ILE A 162 2.80 -7.41 6.86
CA ILE A 162 1.51 -6.87 7.32
C ILE A 162 1.08 -7.53 8.63
N LYS A 163 1.20 -8.85 8.72
CA LYS A 163 0.87 -9.59 9.95
C LYS A 163 1.77 -9.18 11.13
N ARG A 164 3.07 -8.97 10.89
CA ARG A 164 4.04 -8.61 11.96
C ARG A 164 3.87 -7.19 12.48
N PHE A 165 3.60 -6.26 11.61
CA PHE A 165 3.51 -4.84 11.97
C PHE A 165 2.08 -4.37 12.24
N GLY A 166 1.05 -5.14 11.80
CA GLY A 166 -0.36 -4.80 11.99
C GLY A 166 -0.85 -3.59 11.17
N ARG A 167 0.04 -2.97 10.36
CA ARG A 167 -0.20 -1.75 9.57
C ARG A 167 0.42 -1.89 8.19
N ILE A 168 -0.29 -1.44 7.16
CA ILE A 168 0.20 -1.50 5.77
C ILE A 168 1.39 -0.56 5.57
N ASP A 169 1.34 0.67 6.09
CA ASP A 169 2.42 1.65 5.97
C ASP A 169 3.72 1.16 6.61
N ALA A 170 3.65 0.58 7.82
CA ALA A 170 4.81 0.01 8.49
C ALA A 170 5.35 -1.25 7.76
N ALA A 171 4.46 -2.07 7.18
CA ALA A 171 4.85 -3.21 6.35
C ALA A 171 5.57 -2.77 5.07
N LEU A 172 5.07 -1.74 4.38
CA LEU A 172 5.72 -1.15 3.20
C LEU A 172 7.06 -0.50 3.55
N ALA A 173 7.15 0.16 4.71
CA ALA A 173 8.41 0.68 5.22
C ALA A 173 9.42 -0.44 5.52
N ALA A 174 8.95 -1.55 6.10
CA ALA A 174 9.80 -2.73 6.34
C ALA A 174 10.22 -3.43 5.04
N TRP A 175 9.37 -3.41 4.04
CA TRP A 175 9.68 -3.86 2.69
C TRP A 175 10.87 -3.09 2.10
N ASN A 176 10.81 -1.76 2.14
CA ASN A 176 11.81 -0.88 1.54
C ASN A 176 13.10 -0.74 2.38
N ALA A 177 12.97 -0.42 3.68
CA ALA A 177 14.10 -0.13 4.56
C ALA A 177 14.54 -1.31 5.45
N GLY A 178 13.81 -2.42 5.38
CA GLY A 178 14.01 -3.58 6.24
C GLY A 178 13.34 -3.48 7.62
N GLU A 179 12.94 -4.63 8.17
CA GLU A 179 12.25 -4.75 9.46
C GLU A 179 12.99 -4.07 10.63
N GLY A 180 14.32 -4.11 10.61
CA GLY A 180 15.15 -3.51 11.67
C GLY A 180 15.00 -1.99 11.75
N ALA A 181 14.84 -1.30 10.63
CA ALA A 181 14.63 0.15 10.61
C ALA A 181 13.28 0.51 11.23
N VAL A 182 12.22 -0.21 10.86
CA VAL A 182 10.86 0.00 11.39
C VAL A 182 10.80 -0.31 12.89
N ARG A 183 11.44 -1.39 13.35
CA ARG A 183 11.49 -1.72 14.79
C ARG A 183 12.21 -0.64 15.60
N ARG A 184 13.33 -0.11 15.11
CA ARG A 184 14.03 1.02 15.77
C ARG A 184 13.20 2.29 15.81
N ALA A 185 12.30 2.47 14.83
CA ALA A 185 11.36 3.58 14.79
C ALA A 185 10.09 3.34 15.64
N GLY A 186 10.05 2.27 16.46
CA GLY A 186 8.88 1.99 17.29
C GLY A 186 7.70 1.36 16.56
N GLY A 187 7.93 0.70 15.40
CA GLY A 187 6.88 0.03 14.63
C GLY A 187 6.14 0.95 13.65
N VAL A 188 6.65 2.15 13.42
CA VAL A 188 6.12 3.12 12.46
C VAL A 188 7.07 3.34 11.29
N VAL A 189 6.64 4.08 10.27
CA VAL A 189 7.50 4.48 9.15
C VAL A 189 8.70 5.28 9.67
N PRO A 190 9.95 4.81 9.42
CA PRO A 190 11.13 5.50 9.91
C PRO A 190 11.32 6.86 9.20
N PRO A 191 12.02 7.82 9.83
CA PRO A 191 12.33 9.12 9.24
C PRO A 191 13.47 9.02 8.22
N ILE A 192 13.26 8.21 7.17
CA ILE A 192 14.16 7.99 6.04
C ILE A 192 13.40 8.49 4.80
N ASP A 193 13.89 9.55 4.16
CA ASP A 193 13.18 10.22 3.06
C ASP A 193 12.82 9.27 1.92
N GLU A 194 13.75 8.39 1.50
CA GLU A 194 13.49 7.37 0.46
C GLU A 194 12.33 6.45 0.86
N THR A 195 12.32 6.00 2.12
CA THR A 195 11.29 5.09 2.62
C THR A 195 9.94 5.79 2.76
N GLN A 196 9.92 7.01 3.27
CA GLN A 196 8.69 7.80 3.36
C GLN A 196 8.08 8.05 1.97
N ALA A 197 8.92 8.41 1.00
CA ALA A 197 8.50 8.61 -0.38
C ALA A 197 7.95 7.32 -1.01
N HIS A 198 8.63 6.18 -0.80
CA HIS A 198 8.18 4.87 -1.27
C HIS A 198 6.80 4.50 -0.68
N VAL A 199 6.65 4.58 0.64
CA VAL A 199 5.38 4.28 1.33
C VAL A 199 4.27 5.17 0.81
N HIS A 200 4.53 6.49 0.68
CA HIS A 200 3.55 7.44 0.18
C HIS A 200 3.10 7.10 -1.24
N LEU A 201 4.04 6.83 -2.15
CA LEU A 201 3.72 6.49 -3.55
C LEU A 201 2.89 5.21 -3.66
N VAL A 202 3.25 4.16 -2.93
CA VAL A 202 2.50 2.89 -2.94
C VAL A 202 1.08 3.11 -2.41
N LEU A 203 0.92 3.81 -1.28
CA LEU A 203 -0.39 4.05 -0.68
C LEU A 203 -1.27 4.97 -1.54
N GLU A 204 -0.71 6.02 -2.14
CA GLU A 204 -1.42 6.90 -3.07
C GLU A 204 -1.97 6.11 -4.27
N LEU A 205 -1.12 5.25 -4.86
CA LEU A 205 -1.53 4.42 -5.98
C LEU A 205 -2.54 3.34 -5.57
N TYR A 206 -2.31 2.69 -4.44
CA TYR A 206 -3.24 1.69 -3.90
C TYR A 206 -4.62 2.29 -3.67
N TRP A 207 -4.69 3.46 -3.02
CA TRP A 207 -5.94 4.18 -2.80
C TRP A 207 -6.64 4.54 -4.12
N THR A 208 -5.87 5.02 -5.10
CA THR A 208 -6.40 5.38 -6.42
C THR A 208 -6.99 4.17 -7.15
N LEU A 209 -6.32 3.00 -7.06
CA LEU A 209 -6.81 1.74 -7.62
C LEU A 209 -8.08 1.24 -6.93
N LEU A 210 -8.17 1.38 -5.60
CA LEU A 210 -9.39 1.06 -4.84
C LEU A 210 -10.56 1.93 -5.26
N GLN A 211 -10.37 3.25 -5.37
CA GLN A 211 -11.43 4.17 -5.81
C GLN A 211 -11.94 3.81 -7.21
N ASN A 212 -11.04 3.50 -8.16
CA ASN A 212 -11.44 3.11 -9.51
C ASN A 212 -12.19 1.77 -9.51
N GLY A 213 -11.73 0.80 -8.73
CA GLY A 213 -12.42 -0.48 -8.55
C GLY A 213 -13.82 -0.30 -7.96
N MET A 214 -13.98 0.60 -7.00
CA MET A 214 -15.29 0.94 -6.42
C MET A 214 -16.24 1.58 -7.43
N HIS A 215 -15.75 2.52 -8.26
CA HIS A 215 -16.56 3.12 -9.33
C HIS A 215 -16.99 2.11 -10.39
N ALA A 216 -16.17 1.08 -10.63
CA ALA A 216 -16.47 0.04 -11.62
C ALA A 216 -17.43 -1.06 -11.10
N THR A 217 -17.47 -1.32 -9.80
CA THR A 217 -18.18 -2.48 -9.21
C THR A 217 -19.11 -2.16 -8.05
N ALA A 218 -18.95 -1.03 -7.39
CA ALA A 218 -19.78 -0.70 -6.23
C ALA A 218 -21.10 -0.05 -6.67
N GLN A 219 -22.19 -0.77 -6.49
CA GLN A 219 -23.54 -0.20 -6.56
C GLN A 219 -23.91 0.54 -5.27
N HIS A 220 -23.21 0.29 -4.17
CA HIS A 220 -23.45 0.90 -2.87
C HIS A 220 -22.15 1.19 -2.12
N LEU A 221 -22.02 2.40 -1.57
CA LEU A 221 -20.99 2.84 -0.63
C LEU A 221 -21.61 2.96 0.76
N THR A 222 -21.08 2.23 1.74
CA THR A 222 -21.49 2.38 3.14
C THR A 222 -20.41 3.11 3.91
N ILE A 223 -20.76 4.29 4.45
CA ILE A 223 -19.87 5.09 5.30
C ILE A 223 -20.35 4.90 6.74
N HIS A 224 -19.48 4.34 7.57
CA HIS A 224 -19.72 4.21 9.01
C HIS A 224 -19.11 5.42 9.71
N SER A 225 -19.95 6.41 10.03
CA SER A 225 -19.58 7.50 10.93
C SER A 225 -20.44 7.40 12.20
N ASP A 226 -19.81 7.40 13.37
CA ASP A 226 -20.57 7.64 14.59
C ASP A 226 -20.96 9.11 14.59
N LYS A 227 -22.25 9.38 14.46
CA LYS A 227 -22.81 10.61 14.99
C LYS A 227 -23.04 10.41 16.48
N PRO A 228 -22.67 11.40 17.31
CA PRO A 228 -23.00 11.40 18.72
C PRO A 228 -24.51 11.36 18.94
#